data_ecf9b6afe3b927bb57780c1909896234
#
_entry.id   ecf9b6afe3b927bb57780c1909896234
#
_cell.length_a   1.000
_cell.length_b   1.000
_cell.length_c   1.000
_cell.angle_alpha   90.00
_cell.angle_beta   90.00
_cell.angle_gamma   90.00
#
_symmetry.space_group_name_H-M   'P 1'
#
loop_
_entity.id
_entity.type
_entity.pdbx_description
1 polymer ?
#
loop_
_entity_poly.entity_id
_entity_poly.type
_entity_poly.pdbx_seq_one_letter_code
_entity_poly.pdbx_strand_id
1 'polypeptide(L)'
;KKPTRRQAVGISITFLGVMTTVIAVGISSSLSPMGYAALMLAVAAYALYSVFVDLASDYTGAEITYAMLLSGAAFYGLLALGEAAAHGTLTALLTLPVKNGAFRTAVLYQGVGCSVAAFFLSNAAIAKIGVNKTSSFIGVSTIVSILAGALALGEPLSVGQIVGAAVIVAGVYTANRA
;
A
#
# COMPACT_ATOMS: atom_id res chain seq x y z
N LYS A 1 15.03 -15.08 -0.32
CA LYS A 1 16.33 -15.05 0.44
C LYS A 1 16.09 -14.57 1.86
N LYS A 2 16.75 -15.20 2.88
CA LYS A 2 16.63 -14.74 4.27
C LYS A 2 17.24 -13.34 4.41
N PRO A 3 16.62 -12.43 5.18
CA PRO A 3 17.17 -11.09 5.41
C PRO A 3 18.50 -11.19 6.17
N THR A 4 19.44 -10.33 5.84
CA THR A 4 20.67 -10.19 6.63
C THR A 4 20.34 -9.55 7.98
N ARG A 5 21.23 -9.73 8.98
CA ARG A 5 21.03 -9.07 10.29
C ARG A 5 20.86 -7.56 10.18
N ARG A 6 21.59 -6.91 9.27
CA ARG A 6 21.47 -5.46 9.04
C ARG A 6 20.12 -5.09 8.43
N GLN A 7 19.64 -5.88 7.47
CA GLN A 7 18.31 -5.69 6.89
C GLN A 7 17.22 -5.84 7.96
N ALA A 8 17.31 -6.88 8.80
CA ALA A 8 16.35 -7.09 9.88
C ALA A 8 16.34 -5.90 10.86
N VAL A 9 17.51 -5.43 11.29
CA VAL A 9 17.65 -4.27 12.19
C VAL A 9 17.10 -3.01 11.51
N GLY A 10 17.47 -2.74 10.27
CA GLY A 10 16.99 -1.56 9.53
C GLY A 10 15.47 -1.57 9.33
N ILE A 11 14.88 -2.72 9.00
CA ILE A 11 13.42 -2.87 8.89
C ILE A 11 12.74 -2.63 10.24
N SER A 12 13.30 -3.15 11.34
CA SER A 12 12.78 -2.91 12.70
C SER A 12 12.82 -1.43 13.07
N ILE A 13 13.91 -0.73 12.76
CA ILE A 13 14.02 0.72 12.98
C ILE A 13 12.98 1.47 12.15
N THR A 14 12.81 1.13 10.86
CA THR A 14 11.79 1.72 9.99
C THR A 14 10.40 1.51 10.57
N PHE A 15 10.09 0.30 11.06
CA PHE A 15 8.81 0.00 11.69
C PHE A 15 8.56 0.86 12.94
N LEU A 16 9.57 1.03 13.81
CA LEU A 16 9.48 1.92 14.97
C LEU A 16 9.24 3.38 14.57
N GLY A 17 9.88 3.85 13.49
CA GLY A 17 9.64 5.19 12.94
C GLY A 17 8.20 5.36 12.46
N VAL A 18 7.64 4.38 11.72
CA VAL A 18 6.24 4.39 11.30
C VAL A 18 5.30 4.39 12.51
N MET A 19 5.56 3.56 13.52
CA MET A 19 4.77 3.56 14.75
C MET A 19 4.78 4.92 15.44
N THR A 20 5.95 5.56 15.51
CA THR A 20 6.09 6.92 16.09
C THR A 20 5.24 7.94 15.33
N THR A 21 5.22 7.90 14.00
CA THR A 21 4.39 8.80 13.19
C THR A 21 2.90 8.56 13.41
N VAL A 22 2.47 7.30 13.45
CA VAL A 22 1.06 6.93 13.68
C VAL A 22 0.58 7.37 15.06
N ILE A 23 1.37 7.12 16.11
CA ILE A 23 1.04 7.53 17.47
C ILE A 23 0.96 9.06 17.59
N ALA A 24 1.85 9.77 16.89
CA ALA A 24 1.90 11.24 16.90
C ALA A 24 0.67 11.90 16.26
N VAL A 25 0.02 11.25 15.31
CA VAL A 25 -1.25 11.71 14.72
C VAL A 25 -2.44 11.47 15.66
N GLY A 26 -2.29 10.54 16.57
CA GLY A 26 -3.36 10.08 17.47
C GLY A 26 -4.06 8.84 16.94
N ILE A 27 -4.25 7.87 17.80
CA ILE A 27 -5.03 6.68 17.48
C ILE A 27 -6.50 7.04 17.64
N SER A 28 -7.22 7.08 16.51
CA SER A 28 -8.67 7.26 16.57
C SER A 28 -9.32 6.06 17.26
N SER A 29 -10.04 6.29 18.33
CA SER A 29 -10.78 5.26 19.08
C SER A 29 -12.00 4.70 18.32
N SER A 30 -12.22 5.13 17.08
CA SER A 30 -13.40 4.79 16.28
C SER A 30 -13.32 3.44 15.56
N LEU A 31 -12.17 2.76 15.56
CA LEU A 31 -12.03 1.46 14.89
C LEU A 31 -12.59 0.34 15.76
N SER A 32 -13.52 -0.43 15.18
CA SER A 32 -14.05 -1.64 15.82
C SER A 32 -12.99 -2.75 15.88
N PRO A 33 -13.07 -3.69 16.86
CA PRO A 33 -12.18 -4.87 16.89
C PRO A 33 -12.18 -5.66 15.59
N MET A 34 -13.32 -5.75 14.90
CA MET A 34 -13.45 -6.39 13.60
C MET A 34 -12.66 -5.64 12.51
N GLY A 35 -12.64 -4.30 12.55
CA GLY A 35 -11.83 -3.48 11.65
C GLY A 35 -10.33 -3.71 11.84
N TYR A 36 -9.86 -3.82 13.09
CA TYR A 36 -8.47 -4.18 13.37
C TYR A 36 -8.11 -5.58 12.88
N ALA A 37 -8.99 -6.57 13.09
CA ALA A 37 -8.78 -7.92 12.58
C ALA A 37 -8.69 -7.96 11.05
N ALA A 38 -9.57 -7.26 10.36
CA ALA A 38 -9.54 -7.13 8.90
C ALA A 38 -8.25 -6.45 8.42
N LEU A 39 -7.79 -5.40 9.10
CA LEU A 39 -6.55 -4.72 8.79
C LEU A 39 -5.32 -5.64 8.96
N MET A 40 -5.26 -6.39 10.07
CA MET A 40 -4.19 -7.36 10.29
C MET A 40 -4.17 -8.45 9.22
N LEU A 41 -5.34 -8.95 8.81
CA LEU A 41 -5.46 -9.93 7.73
C LEU A 41 -4.97 -9.34 6.40
N ALA A 42 -5.32 -8.10 6.08
CA ALA A 42 -4.87 -7.41 4.87
C ALA A 42 -3.33 -7.24 4.85
N VAL A 43 -2.73 -6.84 5.98
CA VAL A 43 -1.27 -6.72 6.11
C VAL A 43 -0.58 -8.07 5.93
N ALA A 44 -1.10 -9.13 6.55
CA ALA A 44 -0.57 -10.47 6.41
C ALA A 44 -0.68 -10.98 4.96
N ALA A 45 -1.82 -10.75 4.30
CA ALA A 45 -2.02 -11.11 2.91
C ALA A 45 -1.06 -10.36 1.97
N TYR A 46 -0.85 -9.06 2.20
CA TYR A 46 0.12 -8.28 1.42
C TYR A 46 1.57 -8.75 1.63
N ALA A 47 1.93 -9.11 2.87
CA ALA A 47 3.26 -9.66 3.14
C ALA A 47 3.48 -11.00 2.42
N LEU A 48 2.50 -11.91 2.46
CA LEU A 48 2.53 -13.16 1.70
C LEU A 48 2.62 -12.92 0.20
N TYR A 49 1.80 -12.02 -0.34
CA TYR A 49 1.86 -11.62 -1.74
C TYR A 49 3.27 -11.16 -2.14
N SER A 50 3.89 -10.30 -1.35
CA SER A 50 5.25 -9.79 -1.63
C SER A 50 6.30 -10.90 -1.66
N VAL A 51 6.16 -11.91 -0.79
CA VAL A 51 7.03 -13.10 -0.80
C VAL A 51 6.79 -13.95 -2.05
N PHE A 52 5.54 -14.15 -2.46
CA PHE A 52 5.24 -14.89 -3.69
C PHE A 52 5.78 -14.17 -4.93
N VAL A 53 5.72 -12.85 -4.99
CA VAL A 53 6.34 -12.06 -6.07
C VAL A 53 7.85 -12.25 -6.11
N ASP A 54 8.53 -12.27 -4.95
CA ASP A 54 9.99 -12.53 -4.86
C ASP A 54 10.34 -13.97 -5.31
N LEU A 55 9.46 -14.94 -5.06
CA LEU A 55 9.64 -16.33 -5.51
C LEU A 55 9.34 -16.54 -7.00
N ALA A 56 8.49 -15.69 -7.58
CA ALA A 56 8.11 -15.75 -8.99
C ALA A 56 9.16 -15.10 -9.89
N SER A 57 10.45 -15.45 -9.70
CA SER A 57 11.60 -14.84 -10.37
C SER A 57 11.62 -15.04 -11.90
N ASP A 58 10.85 -16.00 -12.41
CA ASP A 58 10.76 -16.31 -13.85
C ASP A 58 9.82 -15.36 -14.60
N TYR A 59 9.05 -14.56 -13.87
CA TYR A 59 8.08 -13.61 -14.41
C TYR A 59 8.56 -12.16 -14.25
N THR A 60 8.23 -11.35 -15.23
CA THR A 60 8.47 -9.89 -15.16
C THR A 60 7.47 -9.20 -14.21
N GLY A 61 7.85 -8.05 -13.66
CA GLY A 61 6.94 -7.25 -12.84
C GLY A 61 5.64 -6.85 -13.58
N ALA A 62 5.70 -6.73 -14.93
CA ALA A 62 4.52 -6.46 -15.75
C ALA A 62 3.55 -7.65 -15.80
N GLU A 63 4.06 -8.86 -16.02
CA GLU A 63 3.26 -10.09 -16.06
C GLU A 63 2.59 -10.35 -14.72
N ILE A 64 3.33 -10.19 -13.61
CA ILE A 64 2.78 -10.35 -12.26
C ILE A 64 1.68 -9.31 -12.01
N THR A 65 1.91 -8.04 -12.39
CA THR A 65 0.92 -6.98 -12.22
C THR A 65 -0.32 -7.24 -13.07
N TYR A 66 -0.15 -7.68 -14.31
CA TYR A 66 -1.26 -8.03 -15.18
C TYR A 66 -2.12 -9.16 -14.60
N ALA A 67 -1.47 -10.26 -14.16
CA ALA A 67 -2.17 -11.38 -13.54
C ALA A 67 -2.93 -10.97 -12.26
N MET A 68 -2.29 -10.14 -11.42
CA MET A 68 -2.90 -9.61 -10.20
C MET A 68 -4.11 -8.73 -10.51
N LEU A 69 -4.00 -7.79 -11.45
CA LEU A 69 -5.08 -6.89 -11.82
C LEU A 69 -6.23 -7.63 -12.49
N LEU A 70 -5.95 -8.60 -13.36
CA LEU A 70 -6.97 -9.41 -14.01
C LEU A 70 -7.76 -10.25 -13.01
N SER A 71 -7.07 -10.94 -12.11
CA SER A 71 -7.72 -11.76 -11.08
C SER A 71 -8.51 -10.90 -10.08
N GLY A 72 -7.96 -9.76 -9.68
CA GLY A 72 -8.65 -8.80 -8.83
C GLY A 72 -9.90 -8.21 -9.50
N ALA A 73 -9.80 -7.82 -10.76
CA ALA A 73 -10.94 -7.30 -11.53
C ALA A 73 -12.04 -8.34 -11.71
N ALA A 74 -11.68 -9.60 -11.99
CA ALA A 74 -12.64 -10.69 -12.09
C ALA A 74 -13.33 -10.95 -10.75
N PHE A 75 -12.57 -11.10 -9.67
CA PHE A 75 -13.13 -11.40 -8.36
C PHE A 75 -14.02 -10.28 -7.82
N TYR A 76 -13.50 -9.06 -7.74
CA TYR A 76 -14.25 -7.92 -7.21
C TYR A 76 -15.35 -7.46 -8.16
N GLY A 77 -15.17 -7.61 -9.48
CA GLY A 77 -16.20 -7.33 -10.48
C GLY A 77 -17.40 -8.25 -10.31
N LEU A 78 -17.17 -9.56 -10.13
CA LEU A 78 -18.25 -10.52 -9.88
C LEU A 78 -18.96 -10.24 -8.56
N LEU A 79 -18.22 -9.89 -7.50
CA LEU A 79 -18.82 -9.51 -6.22
C LEU A 79 -19.69 -8.26 -6.35
N ALA A 80 -19.18 -7.22 -7.01
CA ALA A 80 -19.91 -5.97 -7.21
C ALA A 80 -21.18 -6.18 -8.05
N LEU A 81 -21.11 -7.01 -9.10
CA LEU A 81 -22.27 -7.37 -9.90
C LEU A 81 -23.31 -8.17 -9.09
N GLY A 82 -22.85 -9.14 -8.28
CA GLY A 82 -23.71 -9.95 -7.42
C GLY A 82 -24.41 -9.08 -6.36
N GLU A 83 -23.70 -8.18 -5.70
CA GLU A 83 -24.26 -7.23 -4.74
C GLU A 83 -25.27 -6.29 -5.40
N ALA A 84 -24.93 -5.71 -6.53
CA ALA A 84 -25.80 -4.81 -7.27
C ALA A 84 -27.06 -5.51 -7.77
N ALA A 85 -26.98 -6.78 -8.18
CA ALA A 85 -28.14 -7.58 -8.56
C ALA A 85 -29.04 -7.86 -7.35
N ALA A 86 -28.45 -8.25 -6.20
CA ALA A 86 -29.19 -8.52 -4.97
C ALA A 86 -29.94 -7.30 -4.43
N HIS A 87 -29.37 -6.11 -4.60
CA HIS A 87 -29.96 -4.85 -4.12
C HIS A 87 -30.73 -4.08 -5.21
N GLY A 88 -30.85 -4.59 -6.44
CA GLY A 88 -31.55 -3.92 -7.53
C GLY A 88 -30.87 -2.64 -8.03
N THR A 89 -29.55 -2.49 -7.80
CA THR A 89 -28.78 -1.27 -8.12
C THR A 89 -27.90 -1.40 -9.36
N LEU A 90 -28.11 -2.43 -10.18
CA LEU A 90 -27.32 -2.66 -11.41
C LEU A 90 -27.27 -1.45 -12.34
N THR A 91 -28.41 -0.78 -12.56
CA THR A 91 -28.46 0.42 -13.40
C THR A 91 -27.61 1.55 -12.83
N ALA A 92 -27.62 1.72 -11.49
CA ALA A 92 -26.79 2.72 -10.83
C ALA A 92 -25.29 2.37 -10.98
N LEU A 93 -24.91 1.12 -10.76
CA LEU A 93 -23.52 0.65 -10.94
C LEU A 93 -22.99 0.94 -12.34
N LEU A 94 -23.77 0.63 -13.39
CA LEU A 94 -23.36 0.80 -14.78
C LEU A 94 -23.37 2.27 -15.25
N THR A 95 -24.25 3.10 -14.68
CA THR A 95 -24.38 4.51 -15.10
C THR A 95 -23.53 5.47 -14.29
N LEU A 96 -23.07 5.08 -13.08
CA LEU A 96 -22.28 5.92 -12.19
C LEU A 96 -21.00 6.48 -12.84
N PRO A 97 -20.19 5.68 -13.58
CA PRO A 97 -19.00 6.18 -14.25
C PRO A 97 -19.27 7.26 -15.30
N VAL A 98 -20.46 7.24 -15.90
CA VAL A 98 -20.85 8.22 -16.92
C VAL A 98 -21.45 9.47 -16.29
N LYS A 99 -22.31 9.30 -15.26
CA LYS A 99 -23.09 10.39 -14.66
C LYS A 99 -22.31 11.20 -13.62
N ASN A 100 -21.30 10.59 -12.95
CA ASN A 100 -20.58 11.24 -11.85
C ASN A 100 -19.13 11.49 -12.24
N GLY A 101 -18.77 12.76 -12.48
CA GLY A 101 -17.40 13.17 -12.82
C GLY A 101 -16.39 12.92 -11.69
N ALA A 102 -16.76 13.18 -10.44
CA ALA A 102 -15.89 12.95 -9.30
C ALA A 102 -15.58 11.44 -9.13
N PHE A 103 -16.59 10.58 -9.29
CA PHE A 103 -16.40 9.13 -9.29
C PHE A 103 -15.44 8.69 -10.40
N ARG A 104 -15.63 9.21 -11.62
CA ARG A 104 -14.76 8.89 -12.76
C ARG A 104 -13.30 9.30 -12.50
N THR A 105 -13.08 10.49 -11.97
CA THR A 105 -11.72 10.97 -11.61
C THR A 105 -11.10 10.10 -10.52
N ALA A 106 -11.86 9.75 -9.50
CA ALA A 106 -11.40 8.87 -8.42
C ALA A 106 -11.02 7.47 -8.94
N VAL A 107 -11.86 6.88 -9.81
CA VAL A 107 -11.60 5.56 -10.42
C VAL A 107 -10.37 5.60 -11.34
N LEU A 108 -10.20 6.65 -12.14
CA LEU A 108 -9.00 6.81 -12.98
C LEU A 108 -7.75 6.95 -12.13
N TYR A 109 -7.78 7.79 -11.09
CA TYR A 109 -6.66 7.95 -10.17
C TYR A 109 -6.31 6.64 -9.46
N GLN A 110 -7.31 5.98 -8.87
CA GLN A 110 -7.12 4.73 -8.13
C GLN A 110 -6.73 3.57 -9.06
N GLY A 111 -7.39 3.43 -10.21
CA GLY A 111 -7.15 2.35 -11.16
C GLY A 111 -5.81 2.51 -11.89
N VAL A 112 -5.57 3.64 -12.52
CA VAL A 112 -4.36 3.85 -13.32
C VAL A 112 -3.17 4.22 -12.43
N GLY A 113 -3.32 5.20 -11.55
CA GLY A 113 -2.24 5.68 -10.70
C GLY A 113 -1.83 4.66 -9.64
N CYS A 114 -2.77 4.24 -8.80
CA CYS A 114 -2.46 3.39 -7.66
C CYS A 114 -2.38 1.90 -8.05
N SER A 115 -3.31 1.40 -8.87
CA SER A 115 -3.34 -0.03 -9.19
C SER A 115 -2.37 -0.39 -10.32
N VAL A 116 -2.38 0.31 -11.45
CA VAL A 116 -1.46 -0.04 -12.55
C VAL A 116 -0.04 0.45 -12.27
N ALA A 117 0.16 1.77 -12.13
CA ALA A 117 1.49 2.35 -12.05
C ALA A 117 2.22 1.95 -10.75
N ALA A 118 1.58 2.10 -9.58
CA ALA A 118 2.27 1.83 -8.32
C ALA A 118 2.56 0.34 -8.11
N PHE A 119 1.61 -0.55 -8.42
CA PHE A 119 1.87 -2.01 -8.31
C PHE A 119 2.87 -2.50 -9.35
N PHE A 120 2.82 -1.97 -10.59
CA PHE A 120 3.84 -2.30 -11.58
C PHE A 120 5.25 -1.93 -11.10
N LEU A 121 5.42 -0.71 -10.59
CA LEU A 121 6.71 -0.24 -10.07
C LEU A 121 7.15 -1.07 -8.86
N SER A 122 6.23 -1.39 -7.96
CA SER A 122 6.50 -2.24 -6.78
C SER A 122 6.94 -3.65 -7.18
N ASN A 123 6.19 -4.31 -8.06
CA ASN A 123 6.50 -5.66 -8.53
C ASN A 123 7.81 -5.69 -9.34
N ALA A 124 8.06 -4.69 -10.18
CA ALA A 124 9.32 -4.54 -10.89
C ALA A 124 10.51 -4.32 -9.95
N ALA A 125 10.31 -3.58 -8.86
CA ALA A 125 11.33 -3.40 -7.83
C ALA A 125 11.61 -4.72 -7.10
N ILE A 126 10.57 -5.45 -6.66
CA ILE A 126 10.73 -6.76 -6.00
C ILE A 126 11.48 -7.73 -6.91
N ALA A 127 11.10 -7.82 -8.18
CA ALA A 127 11.75 -8.70 -9.15
C ALA A 127 13.23 -8.35 -9.38
N LYS A 128 13.61 -7.06 -9.34
CA LYS A 128 14.98 -6.61 -9.60
C LYS A 128 15.89 -6.64 -8.38
N ILE A 129 15.42 -6.16 -7.24
CA ILE A 129 16.25 -5.95 -6.04
C ILE A 129 15.85 -6.82 -4.84
N GLY A 130 14.77 -7.61 -4.98
CA GLY A 130 14.24 -8.53 -3.98
C GLY A 130 13.34 -7.87 -2.95
N VAL A 131 12.48 -8.68 -2.32
CA VAL A 131 11.47 -8.22 -1.37
C VAL A 131 12.07 -7.51 -0.16
N ASN A 132 13.20 -7.97 0.38
CA ASN A 132 13.81 -7.41 1.59
C ASN A 132 14.27 -5.94 1.40
N LYS A 133 14.87 -5.63 0.25
CA LYS A 133 15.28 -4.25 -0.07
C LYS A 133 14.04 -3.40 -0.38
N THR A 134 13.14 -3.88 -1.22
CA THR A 134 11.91 -3.15 -1.57
C THR A 134 11.08 -2.83 -0.34
N SER A 135 10.87 -3.79 0.57
CA SER A 135 10.10 -3.59 1.79
C SER A 135 10.70 -2.53 2.72
N SER A 136 12.03 -2.37 2.74
CA SER A 136 12.65 -1.33 3.56
C SER A 136 12.27 0.09 3.10
N PHE A 137 11.94 0.26 1.81
CA PHE A 137 11.49 1.54 1.27
C PHE A 137 10.01 1.85 1.51
N ILE A 138 9.19 0.88 1.96
CA ILE A 138 7.77 1.12 2.25
C ILE A 138 7.60 2.25 3.27
N GLY A 139 8.48 2.34 4.27
CA GLY A 139 8.47 3.43 5.23
C GLY A 139 8.60 4.83 4.60
N VAL A 140 9.27 4.94 3.45
CA VAL A 140 9.40 6.23 2.73
C VAL A 140 8.04 6.72 2.24
N SER A 141 7.11 5.83 1.91
CA SER A 141 5.75 6.22 1.52
C SER A 141 5.02 6.97 2.63
N THR A 142 5.27 6.61 3.89
CA THR A 142 4.74 7.33 5.06
C THR A 142 5.25 8.78 5.11
N ILE A 143 6.54 8.98 4.83
CA ILE A 143 7.15 10.34 4.76
C ILE A 143 6.51 11.15 3.63
N VAL A 144 6.36 10.54 2.45
CA VAL A 144 5.71 11.19 1.30
C VAL A 144 4.27 11.57 1.62
N SER A 145 3.52 10.69 2.30
CA SER A 145 2.15 10.96 2.72
C SER A 145 2.06 12.12 3.71
N ILE A 146 2.97 12.17 4.71
CA ILE A 146 3.04 13.27 5.67
C ILE A 146 3.33 14.59 4.97
N LEU A 147 4.30 14.61 4.05
CA LEU A 147 4.63 15.81 3.28
C LEU A 147 3.49 16.24 2.36
N ALA A 148 2.82 15.29 1.71
CA ALA A 148 1.66 15.58 0.86
C ALA A 148 0.50 16.15 1.69
N GLY A 149 0.20 15.62 2.86
CA GLY A 149 -0.80 16.17 3.80
C GLY A 149 -0.47 17.60 4.21
N ALA A 150 0.78 17.84 4.60
CA ALA A 150 1.21 19.18 5.00
C ALA A 150 1.17 20.19 3.85
N LEU A 151 1.65 19.82 2.65
CA LEU A 151 1.78 20.74 1.52
C LEU A 151 0.47 20.94 0.74
N ALA A 152 -0.32 19.87 0.55
CA ALA A 152 -1.54 19.93 -0.24
C ALA A 152 -2.80 20.23 0.59
N LEU A 153 -2.86 19.75 1.83
CA LEU A 153 -4.01 19.92 2.72
C LEU A 153 -3.78 20.95 3.82
N GLY A 154 -2.56 21.48 3.97
CA GLY A 154 -2.21 22.45 5.01
C GLY A 154 -2.21 21.84 6.42
N GLU A 155 -2.05 20.54 6.55
CA GLU A 155 -2.05 19.86 7.86
C GLU A 155 -0.81 20.26 8.68
N PRO A 156 -0.96 20.59 9.98
CA PRO A 156 0.18 20.94 10.82
C PRO A 156 1.06 19.72 11.06
N LEU A 157 2.38 19.85 10.82
CA LEU A 157 3.34 18.82 11.14
C LEU A 157 3.59 18.76 12.65
N SER A 158 3.35 17.61 13.25
CA SER A 158 3.72 17.39 14.65
C SER A 158 5.20 17.04 14.80
N VAL A 159 5.77 17.37 15.96
CA VAL A 159 7.16 16.99 16.29
C VAL A 159 7.36 15.48 16.20
N GLY A 160 6.36 14.69 16.64
CA GLY A 160 6.41 13.24 16.55
C GLY A 160 6.45 12.71 15.11
N GLN A 161 5.76 13.36 14.17
CA GLN A 161 5.85 13.01 12.74
C GLN A 161 7.25 13.30 12.18
N ILE A 162 7.86 14.41 12.56
CA ILE A 162 9.23 14.77 12.12
C ILE A 162 10.26 13.77 12.68
N VAL A 163 10.16 13.46 13.98
CA VAL A 163 11.03 12.46 14.62
C VAL A 163 10.85 11.08 13.99
N GLY A 164 9.59 10.65 13.82
CA GLY A 164 9.29 9.37 13.16
C GLY A 164 9.84 9.29 11.73
N ALA A 165 9.72 10.37 10.94
CA ALA A 165 10.29 10.45 9.61
C ALA A 165 11.83 10.32 9.63
N ALA A 166 12.53 10.96 10.56
CA ALA A 166 13.97 10.83 10.73
C ALA A 166 14.37 9.38 11.08
N VAL A 167 13.62 8.72 11.97
CA VAL A 167 13.84 7.31 12.34
C VAL A 167 13.61 6.40 11.13
N ILE A 168 12.56 6.65 10.31
CA ILE A 168 12.32 5.90 9.06
C ILE A 168 13.53 6.00 8.13
N VAL A 169 14.04 7.20 7.90
CA VAL A 169 15.22 7.42 7.03
C VAL A 169 16.44 6.65 7.55
N ALA A 170 16.71 6.70 8.85
CA ALA A 170 17.81 5.97 9.48
C ALA A 170 17.63 4.44 9.32
N GLY A 171 16.42 3.94 9.46
CA GLY A 171 16.10 2.52 9.26
C GLY A 171 16.30 2.07 7.82
N VAL A 172 15.78 2.82 6.85
CA VAL A 172 15.95 2.55 5.42
C VAL A 172 17.43 2.58 5.03
N TYR A 173 18.18 3.57 5.50
CA TYR A 173 19.63 3.65 5.28
C TYR A 173 20.36 2.43 5.82
N THR A 174 20.05 2.04 7.07
CA THR A 174 20.66 0.88 7.73
C THR A 174 20.36 -0.43 6.98
N ALA A 175 19.12 -0.60 6.51
CA ALA A 175 18.69 -1.79 5.77
C ALA A 175 19.38 -1.93 4.40
N ASN A 176 19.72 -0.81 3.75
CA ASN A 176 20.26 -0.78 2.38
C ASN A 176 21.76 -0.53 2.30
N ARG A 177 22.43 -0.26 3.42
CA ARG A 177 23.89 -0.14 3.47
C ARG A 177 24.52 -1.52 3.24
N ALA A 178 25.26 -1.64 2.13
CA ALA A 178 26.00 -2.85 1.74
C ALA A 178 27.05 -3.27 2.77
#